data_944804c6d9e7d43ed10843671eb8bbff
#
_entry.id   944804c6d9e7d43ed10843671eb8bbff
#
_cell.length_a   1.000
_cell.length_b   1.000
_cell.length_c   1.000
_cell.angle_alpha   90.00
_cell.angle_beta   90.00
_cell.angle_gamma   90.00
#
_symmetry.space_group_name_H-M   'P 1'
#
loop_
_entity.id
_entity.type
_entity.pdbx_description
1 polymer ?
#
loop_
_entity_poly.entity_id
_entity_poly.type
_entity_poly.pdbx_seq_one_letter_code
_entity_poly.pdbx_strand_id
1 'polypeptide(L)'
;MENINKIRNFCIIAHIDHGKSTLADRLLEKTQTIKITEGQMLDDMDLERERGITIKSHAIQMEYKAKDGQTYILNLIDTPGHVDFSYEVSRSIAACEGALLVVDATQGVQAQTISNLYMAIEHDLEIIPVINKIDMPSAMPEEVEDEIVDLIGCKHEDILRASGKTGEGVEDILEAVVNRVPAPVGDEKAPLQALIFDSVFNSFRGIIAYFKIENGVIRKGDKVKFFNTGMEYDADEIGVLKMDMIPRQELGTGEVGYIISGIKNATEVKVGDTITHIARPCDKAIAGFQEVKPMVFAGVYPIDPSDYENLRASLEKLQLNDASLTFSPESSVALGFGFRCGFLGLLHMEI
;
A
#
# COMPACT_ATOMS: atom_id res chain seq x y z
N MET A 1 -21.86 -6.96 2.18
CA MET A 1 -21.05 -6.09 3.07
C MET A 1 -20.58 -6.91 4.26
N GLU A 2 -19.36 -6.71 4.66
CA GLU A 2 -18.77 -7.34 5.83
C GLU A 2 -19.14 -6.59 7.11
N ASN A 3 -19.14 -7.31 8.25
CA ASN A 3 -19.40 -6.65 9.53
C ASN A 3 -18.18 -5.79 9.92
N ILE A 4 -18.33 -4.47 9.98
CA ILE A 4 -17.26 -3.52 10.28
C ILE A 4 -16.45 -3.88 11.53
N ASN A 5 -17.09 -4.43 12.58
CA ASN A 5 -16.41 -4.84 13.81
C ASN A 5 -15.45 -6.04 13.61
N LYS A 6 -15.55 -6.73 12.49
CA LYS A 6 -14.71 -7.87 12.15
C LYS A 6 -13.66 -7.56 11.08
N ILE A 7 -13.57 -6.32 10.65
CA ILE A 7 -12.56 -5.86 9.69
C ILE A 7 -11.35 -5.35 10.47
N ARG A 8 -10.14 -5.69 9.97
CA ARG A 8 -8.86 -5.16 10.44
C ARG A 8 -8.03 -4.76 9.23
N ASN A 9 -7.77 -3.47 9.10
CA ASN A 9 -6.91 -2.94 8.04
C ASN A 9 -5.54 -2.62 8.65
N PHE A 10 -4.51 -3.24 8.17
CA PHE A 10 -3.17 -3.06 8.71
C PHE A 10 -2.11 -3.11 7.62
N CYS A 11 -0.98 -2.49 7.89
CA CYS A 11 0.19 -2.52 7.03
C CYS A 11 1.40 -3.14 7.76
N ILE A 12 2.45 -3.42 6.99
CA ILE A 12 3.74 -3.86 7.54
C ILE A 12 4.76 -2.76 7.24
N ILE A 13 5.34 -2.19 8.29
CA ILE A 13 6.43 -1.23 8.21
C ILE A 13 7.73 -1.89 8.67
N ALA A 14 8.77 -1.77 7.87
CA ALA A 14 10.06 -2.41 8.12
C ALA A 14 11.17 -1.67 7.40
N HIS A 15 12.41 -1.88 7.85
CA HIS A 15 13.59 -1.54 7.06
C HIS A 15 13.77 -2.55 5.91
N ILE A 16 14.55 -2.18 4.89
CA ILE A 16 14.95 -3.07 3.79
C ILE A 16 15.60 -4.31 4.40
N ASP A 17 15.35 -5.48 3.82
CA ASP A 17 15.88 -6.78 4.24
C ASP A 17 15.50 -7.27 5.66
N HIS A 18 14.62 -6.58 6.38
CA HIS A 18 14.07 -7.07 7.65
C HIS A 18 13.05 -8.21 7.49
N GLY A 19 12.77 -8.62 6.24
CA GLY A 19 11.93 -9.77 5.92
C GLY A 19 10.43 -9.48 5.86
N LYS A 20 10.06 -8.24 5.49
CA LYS A 20 8.68 -7.79 5.31
C LYS A 20 7.89 -8.71 4.37
N SER A 21 8.32 -8.88 3.11
CA SER A 21 7.62 -9.69 2.11
C SER A 21 7.53 -11.16 2.53
N THR A 22 8.61 -11.72 3.09
CA THR A 22 8.61 -13.10 3.58
C THR A 22 7.62 -13.30 4.74
N LEU A 23 7.51 -12.34 5.64
CA LEU A 23 6.53 -12.41 6.74
C LEU A 23 5.11 -12.26 6.20
N ALA A 24 4.87 -11.35 5.26
CA ALA A 24 3.59 -11.17 4.61
C ALA A 24 3.13 -12.47 3.90
N ASP A 25 4.00 -13.14 3.15
CA ASP A 25 3.72 -14.43 2.53
C ASP A 25 3.29 -15.50 3.57
N ARG A 26 3.93 -15.53 4.74
CA ARG A 26 3.55 -16.46 5.83
C ARG A 26 2.19 -16.13 6.43
N LEU A 27 1.83 -14.86 6.56
CA LEU A 27 0.47 -14.46 6.96
C LEU A 27 -0.58 -14.95 5.96
N LEU A 28 -0.30 -14.81 4.66
CA LEU A 28 -1.16 -15.27 3.57
C LEU A 28 -1.29 -16.80 3.54
N GLU A 29 -0.21 -17.54 3.75
CA GLU A 29 -0.22 -19.00 3.85
C GLU A 29 -1.05 -19.48 5.06
N LYS A 30 -0.81 -18.88 6.23
CA LYS A 30 -1.50 -19.27 7.48
C LYS A 30 -3.00 -19.03 7.40
N THR A 31 -3.42 -17.99 6.69
CA THR A 31 -4.83 -17.68 6.41
C THR A 31 -5.41 -18.48 5.23
N GLN A 32 -4.64 -19.37 4.63
CA GLN A 32 -5.02 -20.17 3.46
C GLN A 32 -5.42 -19.30 2.24
N THR A 33 -4.99 -18.05 2.20
CA THR A 33 -5.21 -17.13 1.07
C THR A 33 -4.38 -17.58 -0.13
N ILE A 34 -3.18 -18.10 0.13
CA ILE A 34 -2.29 -18.71 -0.87
C ILE A 34 -1.99 -20.18 -0.49
N LYS A 35 -1.59 -20.97 -1.49
CA LYS A 35 -1.01 -22.31 -1.25
C LYS A 35 0.49 -22.14 -0.98
N ILE A 36 1.06 -23.04 -0.18
CA ILE A 36 2.51 -23.07 0.08
C ILE A 36 3.25 -23.15 -1.26
N THR A 37 4.05 -22.14 -1.57
CA THR A 37 4.86 -22.05 -2.78
C THR A 37 6.27 -21.63 -2.42
N GLU A 38 7.26 -22.07 -3.21
CA GLU A 38 8.62 -21.56 -3.13
C GLU A 38 8.70 -20.22 -3.88
N GLY A 39 9.00 -19.13 -3.20
CA GLY A 39 9.19 -17.79 -3.77
C GLY A 39 8.36 -16.70 -3.06
N GLN A 40 8.70 -15.45 -3.29
CA GLN A 40 7.95 -14.28 -2.81
C GLN A 40 6.78 -14.02 -3.75
N MET A 41 5.56 -14.17 -3.24
CA MET A 41 4.32 -14.05 -4.03
C MET A 41 3.84 -12.60 -4.15
N LEU A 42 4.19 -11.74 -3.20
CA LEU A 42 3.78 -10.33 -3.19
C LEU A 42 4.62 -9.45 -4.11
N ASP A 43 5.85 -9.86 -4.41
CA ASP A 43 6.73 -9.11 -5.31
C ASP A 43 6.40 -9.49 -6.77
N ASP A 44 5.36 -8.86 -7.32
CA ASP A 44 4.82 -9.17 -8.66
C ASP A 44 5.70 -8.65 -9.80
N MET A 45 6.48 -7.59 -9.57
CA MET A 45 7.35 -7.01 -10.58
C MET A 45 8.70 -7.72 -10.63
N ASP A 46 9.23 -7.93 -11.85
CA ASP A 46 10.57 -8.50 -12.01
C ASP A 46 11.65 -7.67 -11.30
N LEU A 47 11.50 -6.34 -11.27
CA LEU A 47 12.39 -5.41 -10.55
C LEU A 47 12.29 -5.56 -9.03
N GLU A 48 11.11 -5.83 -8.48
CA GLU A 48 10.94 -6.10 -7.05
C GLU A 48 11.69 -7.36 -6.64
N ARG A 49 11.57 -8.42 -7.45
CA ARG A 49 12.29 -9.70 -7.24
C ARG A 49 13.80 -9.56 -7.40
N GLU A 50 14.25 -8.82 -8.42
CA GLU A 50 15.68 -8.60 -8.69
C GLU A 50 16.35 -7.77 -7.58
N ARG A 51 15.66 -6.75 -7.06
CA ARG A 51 16.17 -5.84 -6.05
C ARG A 51 15.86 -6.25 -4.61
N GLY A 52 14.91 -7.19 -4.39
CA GLY A 52 14.46 -7.62 -3.08
C GLY A 52 13.71 -6.52 -2.30
N ILE A 53 13.06 -5.60 -3.00
CA ILE A 53 12.33 -4.47 -2.41
C ILE A 53 10.90 -4.41 -2.95
N THR A 54 9.95 -4.05 -2.12
CA THR A 54 8.60 -3.71 -2.56
C THR A 54 8.59 -2.29 -3.10
N ILE A 55 8.13 -2.12 -4.34
CA ILE A 55 8.04 -0.83 -5.03
C ILE A 55 6.60 -0.32 -4.98
N LYS A 56 5.61 -1.21 -5.22
CA LYS A 56 4.20 -0.86 -5.23
C LYS A 56 3.45 -1.42 -4.03
N SER A 57 2.45 -0.67 -3.59
CA SER A 57 1.54 -1.13 -2.54
C SER A 57 0.56 -2.16 -3.10
N HIS A 58 0.36 -3.24 -2.37
CA HIS A 58 -0.64 -4.25 -2.68
C HIS A 58 -1.61 -4.40 -1.51
N ALA A 59 -2.90 -4.40 -1.79
CA ALA A 59 -3.90 -4.67 -0.77
C ALA A 59 -4.45 -6.09 -0.97
N ILE A 60 -4.33 -6.93 0.04
CA ILE A 60 -4.82 -8.31 -0.03
C ILE A 60 -5.75 -8.59 1.14
N GLN A 61 -6.96 -9.05 0.81
CA GLN A 61 -7.96 -9.48 1.78
C GLN A 61 -7.74 -10.94 2.17
N MET A 62 -7.64 -11.19 3.46
CA MET A 62 -7.53 -12.51 4.08
C MET A 62 -8.75 -12.79 4.95
N GLU A 63 -9.15 -14.05 5.05
CA GLU A 63 -10.11 -14.52 6.04
C GLU A 63 -9.38 -15.32 7.11
N TYR A 64 -9.51 -14.89 8.36
CA TYR A 64 -8.86 -15.55 9.49
C TYR A 64 -9.85 -15.98 10.55
N LYS A 65 -9.85 -17.27 10.90
CA LYS A 65 -10.62 -17.80 12.02
C LYS A 65 -9.78 -17.71 13.29
N ALA A 66 -10.08 -16.73 14.13
CA ALA A 66 -9.36 -16.44 15.35
C ALA A 66 -9.66 -17.47 16.47
N LYS A 67 -8.86 -17.43 17.53
CA LYS A 67 -8.98 -18.32 18.71
C LYS A 67 -10.32 -18.13 19.46
N ASP A 68 -10.98 -16.99 19.29
CA ASP A 68 -12.33 -16.74 19.82
C ASP A 68 -13.45 -17.47 19.04
N GLY A 69 -13.09 -18.20 17.98
CA GLY A 69 -13.99 -18.96 17.12
C GLY A 69 -14.69 -18.13 16.05
N GLN A 70 -14.45 -16.81 15.98
CA GLN A 70 -15.04 -15.93 14.99
C GLN A 70 -14.12 -15.80 13.76
N THR A 71 -14.72 -15.47 12.62
CA THR A 71 -13.97 -15.17 11.40
C THR A 71 -13.86 -13.67 11.23
N TYR A 72 -12.64 -13.21 11.00
CA TYR A 72 -12.28 -11.82 10.75
C TYR A 72 -11.81 -11.63 9.31
N ILE A 73 -12.06 -10.46 8.78
CA ILE A 73 -11.53 -9.99 7.50
C ILE A 73 -10.30 -9.14 7.80
N LEU A 74 -9.16 -9.61 7.36
CA LEU A 74 -7.89 -8.93 7.53
C LEU A 74 -7.45 -8.37 6.17
N ASN A 75 -7.36 -7.07 6.04
CA ASN A 75 -6.84 -6.41 4.85
C ASN A 75 -5.37 -6.01 5.12
N LEU A 76 -4.45 -6.74 4.52
CA LEU A 76 -3.03 -6.38 4.51
C LEU A 76 -2.80 -5.39 3.37
N ILE A 77 -2.33 -4.20 3.70
CA ILE A 77 -1.88 -3.20 2.74
C ILE A 77 -0.36 -3.20 2.80
N ASP A 78 0.28 -3.87 1.84
CA ASP A 78 1.74 -3.93 1.77
C ASP A 78 2.30 -2.56 1.35
N THR A 79 3.39 -2.14 1.98
CA THR A 79 3.97 -0.82 1.78
C THR A 79 5.42 -0.93 1.30
N PRO A 80 5.87 -0.05 0.38
CA PRO A 80 7.30 0.05 0.08
C PRO A 80 8.14 0.27 1.34
N GLY A 81 9.33 -0.32 1.39
CA GLY A 81 10.23 -0.17 2.54
C GLY A 81 11.20 1.01 2.43
N HIS A 82 11.40 1.58 1.24
CA HIS A 82 12.44 2.57 0.97
C HIS A 82 11.95 4.01 1.14
N VAL A 83 12.85 4.89 1.63
CA VAL A 83 12.55 6.31 1.89
C VAL A 83 12.11 7.08 0.65
N ASP A 84 12.57 6.71 -0.54
CA ASP A 84 12.19 7.37 -1.80
C ASP A 84 10.70 7.19 -2.10
N PHE A 85 10.06 6.16 -1.55
CA PHE A 85 8.63 5.86 -1.67
C PHE A 85 7.81 6.29 -0.45
N SER A 86 8.32 7.24 0.34
CA SER A 86 7.65 7.72 1.55
C SER A 86 6.23 8.25 1.29
N TYR A 87 5.97 8.74 0.08
CA TYR A 87 4.64 9.18 -0.32
C TYR A 87 3.66 8.01 -0.43
N GLU A 88 4.03 6.95 -1.14
CA GLU A 88 3.24 5.72 -1.27
C GLU A 88 3.02 5.07 0.10
N VAL A 89 4.07 5.02 0.92
CA VAL A 89 4.00 4.54 2.32
C VAL A 89 2.97 5.34 3.11
N SER A 90 3.02 6.67 3.06
CA SER A 90 2.07 7.54 3.78
C SER A 90 0.61 7.29 3.35
N ARG A 91 0.37 7.00 2.07
CA ARG A 91 -0.99 6.72 1.56
C ARG A 91 -1.52 5.37 2.00
N SER A 92 -0.67 4.36 1.95
CA SER A 92 -1.01 3.02 2.44
C SER A 92 -1.26 3.02 3.94
N ILE A 93 -0.44 3.74 4.72
CA ILE A 93 -0.62 3.96 6.15
C ILE A 93 -1.97 4.65 6.44
N ALA A 94 -2.34 5.68 5.67
CA ALA A 94 -3.61 6.39 5.85
C ALA A 94 -4.85 5.51 5.63
N ALA A 95 -4.72 4.38 4.94
CA ALA A 95 -5.80 3.42 4.74
C ALA A 95 -5.90 2.36 5.85
N CYS A 96 -5.01 2.40 6.86
CA CYS A 96 -4.91 1.40 7.92
C CYS A 96 -5.35 1.94 9.27
N GLU A 97 -5.72 1.02 10.18
CA GLU A 97 -5.93 1.27 11.60
C GLU A 97 -4.79 0.71 12.46
N GLY A 98 -3.92 -0.13 11.90
CA GLY A 98 -2.77 -0.67 12.62
C GLY A 98 -1.57 -0.92 11.72
N ALA A 99 -0.39 -1.06 12.35
CA ALA A 99 0.86 -1.36 11.67
C ALA A 99 1.66 -2.42 12.43
N LEU A 100 2.15 -3.42 11.70
CA LEU A 100 3.18 -4.33 12.21
C LEU A 100 4.55 -3.65 12.03
N LEU A 101 5.21 -3.32 13.12
CA LEU A 101 6.58 -2.79 13.13
C LEU A 101 7.57 -3.96 13.17
N VAL A 102 8.12 -4.31 12.00
CA VAL A 102 9.01 -5.48 11.87
C VAL A 102 10.47 -5.07 11.98
N VAL A 103 11.16 -5.66 12.95
CA VAL A 103 12.58 -5.43 13.21
C VAL A 103 13.34 -6.76 13.12
N ASP A 104 14.47 -6.75 12.43
CA ASP A 104 15.34 -7.92 12.29
C ASP A 104 16.09 -8.18 13.61
N ALA A 105 15.97 -9.39 14.16
CA ALA A 105 16.65 -9.82 15.38
C ALA A 105 18.19 -9.77 15.31
N THR A 106 18.76 -9.67 14.11
CA THR A 106 20.22 -9.65 13.89
C THR A 106 20.78 -8.25 13.66
N GLN A 107 19.91 -7.26 13.33
CA GLN A 107 20.33 -5.92 12.95
C GLN A 107 19.79 -4.83 13.88
N GLY A 108 18.71 -5.12 14.63
CA GLY A 108 18.04 -4.15 15.48
C GLY A 108 17.30 -3.05 14.72
N VAL A 109 17.01 -1.95 15.42
CA VAL A 109 16.27 -0.82 14.86
C VAL A 109 17.12 -0.02 13.88
N GLN A 110 16.60 0.23 12.68
CA GLN A 110 17.27 0.94 11.60
C GLN A 110 16.56 2.27 11.25
N ALA A 111 17.24 3.17 10.55
CA ALA A 111 16.75 4.52 10.27
C ALA A 111 15.37 4.55 9.54
N GLN A 112 15.13 3.66 8.57
CA GLN A 112 13.85 3.59 7.88
C GLN A 112 12.73 3.06 8.78
N THR A 113 13.04 2.17 9.72
CA THR A 113 12.09 1.71 10.75
C THR A 113 11.57 2.90 11.54
N ILE A 114 12.47 3.78 11.98
CA ILE A 114 12.12 5.00 12.75
C ILE A 114 11.27 5.95 11.89
N SER A 115 11.68 6.21 10.64
CA SER A 115 10.98 7.12 9.74
C SER A 115 9.55 6.65 9.47
N ASN A 116 9.36 5.36 9.17
CA ASN A 116 8.06 4.78 8.89
C ASN A 116 7.18 4.70 10.17
N LEU A 117 7.81 4.45 11.33
CA LEU A 117 7.12 4.48 12.62
C LEU A 117 6.52 5.86 12.92
N TYR A 118 7.28 6.94 12.70
CA TYR A 118 6.75 8.30 12.89
C TYR A 118 5.55 8.58 11.99
N MET A 119 5.59 8.15 10.73
CA MET A 119 4.43 8.28 9.84
C MET A 119 3.21 7.51 10.37
N ALA A 120 3.40 6.30 10.90
CA ALA A 120 2.33 5.51 11.47
C ALA A 120 1.73 6.17 12.74
N ILE A 121 2.58 6.77 13.58
CA ILE A 121 2.14 7.52 14.77
C ILE A 121 1.38 8.80 14.37
N GLU A 122 1.83 9.53 13.35
CA GLU A 122 1.12 10.72 12.85
C GLU A 122 -0.28 10.40 12.32
N HIS A 123 -0.51 9.16 11.87
CA HIS A 123 -1.82 8.65 11.45
C HIS A 123 -2.58 7.93 12.56
N ASP A 124 -2.10 7.97 13.79
CA ASP A 124 -2.75 7.40 14.99
C ASP A 124 -2.98 5.89 14.89
N LEU A 125 -2.07 5.15 14.22
CA LEU A 125 -2.17 3.71 14.07
C LEU A 125 -1.77 2.97 15.35
N GLU A 126 -2.47 1.86 15.65
CA GLU A 126 -2.01 0.89 16.65
C GLU A 126 -0.73 0.19 16.16
N ILE A 127 0.35 0.30 16.94
CA ILE A 127 1.64 -0.29 16.57
C ILE A 127 1.81 -1.64 17.28
N ILE A 128 2.04 -2.69 16.49
CA ILE A 128 2.35 -4.04 16.98
C ILE A 128 3.80 -4.34 16.63
N PRO A 129 4.73 -4.29 17.61
CA PRO A 129 6.13 -4.60 17.36
C PRO A 129 6.34 -6.11 17.19
N VAL A 130 7.13 -6.46 16.17
CA VAL A 130 7.47 -7.83 15.82
C VAL A 130 8.97 -7.94 15.57
N ILE A 131 9.65 -8.79 16.31
CA ILE A 131 11.04 -9.17 16.06
C ILE A 131 11.04 -10.37 15.12
N ASN A 132 11.58 -10.19 13.92
CA ASN A 132 11.65 -11.20 12.88
C ASN A 132 13.05 -11.84 12.81
N LYS A 133 13.14 -12.98 12.15
CA LYS A 133 14.38 -13.76 11.95
C LYS A 133 14.98 -14.33 13.23
N ILE A 134 14.16 -14.69 14.20
CA ILE A 134 14.61 -15.31 15.46
C ILE A 134 15.29 -16.69 15.25
N ASP A 135 15.10 -17.30 14.07
CA ASP A 135 15.74 -18.55 13.63
C ASP A 135 17.21 -18.40 13.27
N MET A 136 17.70 -17.17 13.14
CA MET A 136 19.09 -16.92 12.75
C MET A 136 20.06 -17.15 13.93
N PRO A 137 21.22 -17.79 13.69
CA PRO A 137 22.21 -18.03 14.78
C PRO A 137 22.78 -16.75 15.40
N SER A 138 22.70 -15.64 14.68
CA SER A 138 23.16 -14.30 15.12
C SER A 138 22.04 -13.44 15.69
N ALA A 139 20.85 -14.00 15.93
CA ALA A 139 19.73 -13.27 16.48
C ALA A 139 20.00 -12.87 17.94
N MET A 140 19.68 -11.63 18.29
CA MET A 140 19.81 -11.04 19.63
C MET A 140 18.46 -10.46 20.08
N PRO A 141 17.41 -11.30 20.22
CA PRO A 141 16.05 -10.82 20.42
C PRO A 141 15.89 -9.99 21.70
N GLU A 142 16.60 -10.30 22.79
CA GLU A 142 16.53 -9.56 24.05
C GLU A 142 17.06 -8.12 23.89
N GLU A 143 18.20 -7.94 23.20
CA GLU A 143 18.79 -6.62 22.95
C GLU A 143 17.88 -5.78 22.03
N VAL A 144 17.31 -6.41 21.01
CA VAL A 144 16.38 -5.75 20.08
C VAL A 144 15.05 -5.40 20.75
N GLU A 145 14.58 -6.20 21.72
CA GLU A 145 13.43 -5.85 22.57
C GLU A 145 13.70 -4.56 23.35
N ASP A 146 14.87 -4.45 23.98
CA ASP A 146 15.26 -3.24 24.71
C ASP A 146 15.25 -2.00 23.80
N GLU A 147 15.82 -2.12 22.58
CA GLU A 147 15.79 -1.03 21.59
C GLU A 147 14.35 -0.60 21.21
N ILE A 148 13.45 -1.58 21.02
CA ILE A 148 12.05 -1.30 20.69
C ILE A 148 11.32 -0.65 21.86
N VAL A 149 11.54 -1.14 23.10
CA VAL A 149 10.98 -0.54 24.32
C VAL A 149 11.41 0.92 24.46
N ASP A 150 12.70 1.19 24.25
CA ASP A 150 13.25 2.55 24.33
C ASP A 150 12.67 3.46 23.22
N LEU A 151 12.38 2.90 22.05
CA LEU A 151 11.87 3.66 20.90
C LEU A 151 10.39 4.03 21.02
N ILE A 152 9.53 3.08 21.42
CA ILE A 152 8.07 3.28 21.41
C ILE A 152 7.41 3.30 22.79
N GLY A 153 8.16 2.97 23.85
CA GLY A 153 7.66 2.97 25.22
C GLY A 153 6.69 1.83 25.54
N CYS A 154 6.68 0.75 24.76
CA CYS A 154 5.87 -0.44 25.02
C CYS A 154 6.50 -1.31 26.12
N LYS A 155 5.80 -2.36 26.55
CA LYS A 155 6.38 -3.37 27.44
C LYS A 155 6.99 -4.52 26.63
N HIS A 156 7.97 -5.23 27.20
CA HIS A 156 8.55 -6.43 26.58
C HIS A 156 7.49 -7.49 26.22
N GLU A 157 6.46 -7.65 27.06
CA GLU A 157 5.36 -8.60 26.85
C GLU A 157 4.48 -8.26 25.64
N ASP A 158 4.53 -7.01 25.14
CA ASP A 158 3.78 -6.55 23.97
C ASP A 158 4.51 -6.84 22.65
N ILE A 159 5.79 -7.23 22.72
CA ILE A 159 6.65 -7.49 21.57
C ILE A 159 6.51 -8.95 21.15
N LEU A 160 6.21 -9.19 19.88
CA LEU A 160 6.08 -10.54 19.35
C LEU A 160 7.40 -10.99 18.72
N ARG A 161 7.72 -12.25 18.88
CA ARG A 161 8.89 -12.90 18.27
C ARG A 161 8.43 -13.82 17.15
N ALA A 162 9.03 -13.71 15.96
CA ALA A 162 8.62 -14.49 14.80
C ALA A 162 9.79 -14.83 13.87
N SER A 163 9.55 -15.82 13.02
CA SER A 163 10.39 -16.12 11.87
C SER A 163 9.53 -16.26 10.62
N GLY A 164 9.64 -15.32 9.70
CA GLY A 164 9.03 -15.42 8.39
C GLY A 164 9.53 -16.63 7.59
N LYS A 165 10.74 -17.13 7.87
CA LYS A 165 11.30 -18.30 7.22
C LYS A 165 10.68 -19.62 7.71
N THR A 166 10.55 -19.80 9.02
CA THR A 166 10.07 -21.04 9.62
C THR A 166 8.55 -21.05 9.86
N GLY A 167 7.93 -19.86 9.91
CA GLY A 167 6.52 -19.70 10.28
C GLY A 167 6.27 -19.64 11.79
N GLU A 168 7.31 -19.66 12.62
CA GLU A 168 7.21 -19.52 14.06
C GLU A 168 6.65 -18.14 14.44
N GLY A 169 5.74 -18.07 15.41
CA GLY A 169 5.12 -16.83 15.91
C GLY A 169 4.09 -16.17 14.97
N VAL A 170 3.89 -16.67 13.76
CA VAL A 170 2.96 -16.07 12.76
C VAL A 170 1.51 -16.09 13.24
N GLU A 171 1.09 -17.15 13.92
CA GLU A 171 -0.28 -17.23 14.48
C GLU A 171 -0.50 -16.19 15.58
N ASP A 172 0.51 -15.93 16.40
CA ASP A 172 0.43 -14.93 17.48
C ASP A 172 0.36 -13.52 16.90
N ILE A 173 1.01 -13.27 15.75
CA ILE A 173 0.85 -12.00 15.01
C ILE A 173 -0.59 -11.84 14.52
N LEU A 174 -1.20 -12.86 13.90
CA LEU A 174 -2.60 -12.79 13.45
C LEU A 174 -3.57 -12.57 14.62
N GLU A 175 -3.37 -13.23 15.75
CA GLU A 175 -4.16 -13.01 16.96
C GLU A 175 -3.96 -11.57 17.52
N ALA A 176 -2.75 -11.06 17.49
CA ALA A 176 -2.47 -9.69 17.92
C ALA A 176 -3.16 -8.67 16.98
N VAL A 177 -3.15 -8.89 15.67
CA VAL A 177 -3.88 -8.06 14.71
C VAL A 177 -5.37 -8.04 15.04
N VAL A 178 -5.99 -9.22 15.26
CA VAL A 178 -7.41 -9.31 15.62
C VAL A 178 -7.74 -8.57 16.92
N ASN A 179 -6.88 -8.72 17.94
CA ASN A 179 -7.17 -8.24 19.30
C ASN A 179 -6.75 -6.78 19.55
N ARG A 180 -5.70 -6.30 18.88
CA ARG A 180 -5.10 -4.98 19.14
C ARG A 180 -5.48 -3.96 18.09
N VAL A 181 -5.47 -4.31 16.79
CA VAL A 181 -5.87 -3.37 15.74
C VAL A 181 -7.36 -3.04 15.90
N PRO A 182 -7.74 -1.75 16.05
CA PRO A 182 -9.13 -1.38 16.16
C PRO A 182 -9.90 -1.67 14.87
N ALA A 183 -11.20 -1.89 15.00
CA ALA A 183 -12.07 -1.94 13.84
C ALA A 183 -12.18 -0.55 13.20
N PRO A 184 -12.35 -0.46 11.87
CA PRO A 184 -12.62 0.80 11.20
C PRO A 184 -13.84 1.50 11.81
N VAL A 185 -13.82 2.83 11.81
CA VAL A 185 -14.94 3.66 12.32
C VAL A 185 -15.55 4.42 11.15
N GLY A 186 -16.88 4.44 11.06
CA GLY A 186 -17.60 5.20 10.04
C GLY A 186 -19.09 4.91 10.04
N ASP A 187 -19.85 5.62 9.20
CA ASP A 187 -21.29 5.52 9.10
C ASP A 187 -21.71 5.10 7.67
N GLU A 188 -22.30 3.91 7.56
CA GLU A 188 -22.84 3.40 6.29
C GLU A 188 -23.97 4.25 5.70
N LYS A 189 -24.67 5.02 6.53
CA LYS A 189 -25.77 5.89 6.10
C LYS A 189 -25.30 7.28 5.66
N ALA A 190 -24.05 7.63 5.93
CA ALA A 190 -23.46 8.88 5.47
C ALA A 190 -23.25 8.89 3.95
N PRO A 191 -23.01 10.05 3.34
CA PRO A 191 -22.53 10.12 1.95
C PRO A 191 -21.23 9.34 1.78
N LEU A 192 -21.07 8.71 0.61
CA LEU A 192 -19.85 7.95 0.28
C LEU A 192 -18.61 8.83 0.41
N GLN A 193 -17.64 8.35 1.15
CA GLN A 193 -16.28 8.85 1.22
C GLN A 193 -15.34 7.66 1.17
N ALA A 194 -14.62 7.50 0.06
CA ALA A 194 -13.61 6.45 -0.08
C ALA A 194 -12.28 7.06 -0.50
N LEU A 195 -11.22 6.74 0.24
CA LEU A 195 -9.85 7.20 -0.01
C LEU A 195 -9.19 6.34 -1.07
N ILE A 196 -8.72 6.93 -2.16
CA ILE A 196 -7.85 6.25 -3.12
C ILE A 196 -6.43 6.25 -2.54
N PHE A 197 -5.89 5.07 -2.23
CA PHE A 197 -4.53 4.95 -1.69
C PHE A 197 -3.51 4.46 -2.73
N ASP A 198 -3.95 3.81 -3.82
CA ASP A 198 -3.10 3.40 -4.94
C ASP A 198 -3.89 3.24 -6.23
N SER A 199 -3.18 3.13 -7.37
CA SER A 199 -3.79 2.85 -8.66
C SER A 199 -2.82 2.14 -9.62
N VAL A 200 -3.36 1.26 -10.47
CA VAL A 200 -2.59 0.51 -11.47
C VAL A 200 -3.27 0.64 -12.82
N PHE A 201 -2.48 0.85 -13.86
CA PHE A 201 -2.99 0.84 -15.23
C PHE A 201 -2.99 -0.58 -15.81
N ASN A 202 -4.12 -0.97 -16.34
CA ASN A 202 -4.29 -2.22 -17.10
C ASN A 202 -4.67 -1.88 -18.53
N SER A 203 -3.94 -2.42 -19.52
CA SER A 203 -4.14 -2.10 -20.94
C SER A 203 -5.53 -2.45 -21.47
N PHE A 204 -6.25 -3.38 -20.85
CA PHE A 204 -7.58 -3.82 -21.25
C PHE A 204 -8.71 -3.16 -20.45
N ARG A 205 -8.48 -2.88 -19.16
CA ARG A 205 -9.48 -2.38 -18.22
C ARG A 205 -9.36 -0.89 -17.92
N GLY A 206 -8.27 -0.25 -18.33
CA GLY A 206 -7.93 1.11 -17.95
C GLY A 206 -7.33 1.18 -16.54
N ILE A 207 -7.53 2.28 -15.84
CA ILE A 207 -7.03 2.46 -14.49
C ILE A 207 -7.92 1.70 -13.51
N ILE A 208 -7.28 0.93 -12.64
CA ILE A 208 -7.85 0.26 -11.50
C ILE A 208 -7.41 1.07 -10.27
N ALA A 209 -8.35 1.73 -9.61
CA ALA A 209 -8.06 2.48 -8.39
C ALA A 209 -8.37 1.63 -7.15
N TYR A 210 -7.44 1.56 -6.22
CA TYR A 210 -7.60 0.89 -4.94
C TYR A 210 -8.04 1.90 -3.89
N PHE A 211 -9.06 1.55 -3.13
CA PHE A 211 -9.65 2.46 -2.16
C PHE A 211 -10.04 1.78 -0.85
N LYS A 212 -10.13 2.58 0.20
CA LYS A 212 -10.78 2.23 1.47
C LYS A 212 -12.00 3.12 1.67
N ILE A 213 -13.12 2.52 2.08
CA ILE A 213 -14.35 3.24 2.40
C ILE A 213 -14.30 3.71 3.85
N GLU A 214 -14.34 5.02 4.07
CA GLU A 214 -14.47 5.59 5.42
C GLU A 214 -15.93 5.76 5.82
N ASN A 215 -16.76 6.20 4.88
CA ASN A 215 -18.20 6.37 5.12
C ASN A 215 -19.02 5.95 3.90
N GLY A 216 -20.24 5.51 4.15
CA GLY A 216 -21.18 5.17 3.10
C GLY A 216 -20.97 3.79 2.50
N VAL A 217 -21.58 3.59 1.36
CA VAL A 217 -21.60 2.32 0.61
C VAL A 217 -21.44 2.65 -0.87
N ILE A 218 -20.66 1.86 -1.60
CA ILE A 218 -20.55 1.93 -3.07
C ILE A 218 -21.14 0.65 -3.69
N ARG A 219 -21.85 0.80 -4.80
CA ARG A 219 -22.43 -0.31 -5.57
C ARG A 219 -21.94 -0.31 -6.99
N LYS A 220 -21.89 -1.49 -7.58
CA LYS A 220 -21.66 -1.62 -9.02
C LYS A 220 -22.72 -0.83 -9.80
N GLY A 221 -22.26 0.01 -10.72
CA GLY A 221 -23.11 0.88 -11.55
C GLY A 221 -23.44 2.23 -10.91
N ASP A 222 -22.95 2.53 -9.70
CA ASP A 222 -23.10 3.84 -9.12
C ASP A 222 -22.36 4.91 -9.94
N LYS A 223 -22.95 6.11 -10.00
CA LYS A 223 -22.31 7.28 -10.56
C LYS A 223 -21.47 7.98 -9.50
N VAL A 224 -20.19 7.97 -9.67
CA VAL A 224 -19.23 8.48 -8.72
C VAL A 224 -18.49 9.70 -9.26
N LYS A 225 -18.00 10.52 -8.34
CA LYS A 225 -17.18 11.68 -8.61
C LYS A 225 -15.89 11.59 -7.79
N PHE A 226 -14.78 11.90 -8.41
CA PHE A 226 -13.51 12.10 -7.73
C PHE A 226 -13.45 13.56 -7.27
N PHE A 227 -13.37 13.76 -5.97
CA PHE A 227 -13.66 15.03 -5.33
C PHE A 227 -12.70 16.15 -5.76
N ASN A 228 -11.38 15.86 -5.76
CA ASN A 228 -10.36 16.87 -6.08
C ASN A 228 -10.18 17.08 -7.59
N THR A 229 -10.24 16.03 -8.41
CA THR A 229 -10.15 16.17 -9.86
C THR A 229 -11.46 16.64 -10.48
N GLY A 230 -12.59 16.46 -9.79
CA GLY A 230 -13.92 16.82 -10.26
C GLY A 230 -14.48 15.91 -11.36
N MET A 231 -13.74 14.87 -11.74
CA MET A 231 -14.11 13.94 -12.81
C MET A 231 -15.22 12.99 -12.34
N GLU A 232 -16.12 12.65 -13.27
CA GLU A 232 -17.31 11.84 -13.02
C GLU A 232 -17.27 10.56 -13.84
N TYR A 233 -17.58 9.41 -13.22
CA TYR A 233 -17.52 8.10 -13.83
C TYR A 233 -18.64 7.19 -13.36
N ASP A 234 -18.87 6.11 -14.11
CA ASP A 234 -19.67 4.98 -13.63
C ASP A 234 -18.76 3.95 -12.98
N ALA A 235 -19.17 3.38 -11.85
CA ALA A 235 -18.49 2.27 -11.19
C ALA A 235 -18.81 0.97 -11.93
N ASP A 236 -18.17 0.74 -13.10
CA ASP A 236 -18.45 -0.41 -13.96
C ASP A 236 -18.23 -1.73 -13.25
N GLU A 237 -17.17 -1.82 -12.46
CA GLU A 237 -16.86 -2.96 -11.60
C GLU A 237 -16.27 -2.44 -10.29
N ILE A 238 -16.69 -3.06 -9.20
CA ILE A 238 -16.09 -2.93 -7.87
C ILE A 238 -15.84 -4.32 -7.30
N GLY A 239 -14.89 -4.43 -6.40
CA GLY A 239 -14.59 -5.73 -5.77
C GLY A 239 -13.48 -5.63 -4.74
N VAL A 240 -13.08 -6.79 -4.24
CA VAL A 240 -11.98 -6.95 -3.27
C VAL A 240 -10.81 -7.69 -3.93
N LEU A 241 -9.61 -7.44 -3.41
CA LEU A 241 -8.41 -8.15 -3.86
C LEU A 241 -8.12 -9.27 -2.87
N LYS A 242 -8.11 -10.48 -3.41
CA LYS A 242 -7.43 -11.63 -2.82
C LYS A 242 -6.16 -11.89 -3.64
N MET A 243 -5.85 -13.10 -4.01
CA MET A 243 -4.83 -13.34 -5.06
C MET A 243 -5.29 -12.86 -6.43
N ASP A 244 -6.60 -12.88 -6.65
CA ASP A 244 -7.27 -12.37 -7.83
C ASP A 244 -8.26 -11.27 -7.45
N MET A 245 -8.66 -10.45 -8.42
CA MET A 245 -9.73 -9.48 -8.27
C MET A 245 -11.08 -10.20 -8.20
N ILE A 246 -11.77 -10.09 -7.07
CA ILE A 246 -13.07 -10.73 -6.83
C ILE A 246 -14.16 -9.66 -6.91
N PRO A 247 -14.95 -9.62 -8.01
CA PRO A 247 -16.02 -8.67 -8.16
C PRO A 247 -17.09 -8.79 -7.06
N ARG A 248 -17.61 -7.64 -6.61
CA ARG A 248 -18.68 -7.54 -5.62
C ARG A 248 -19.82 -6.68 -6.19
N GLN A 249 -21.02 -6.84 -5.62
CA GLN A 249 -22.17 -5.98 -5.97
C GLN A 249 -22.18 -4.70 -5.15
N GLU A 250 -21.70 -4.77 -3.92
CA GLU A 250 -21.56 -3.62 -3.01
C GLU A 250 -20.38 -3.80 -2.05
N LEU A 251 -19.82 -2.68 -1.62
CA LEU A 251 -18.81 -2.58 -0.56
C LEU A 251 -19.25 -1.49 0.41
N GLY A 252 -19.04 -1.70 1.71
CA GLY A 252 -19.46 -0.82 2.79
C GLY A 252 -18.32 -0.20 3.57
N THR A 253 -18.68 0.58 4.56
CA THR A 253 -17.75 1.29 5.44
C THR A 253 -16.71 0.35 6.06
N GLY A 254 -15.44 0.74 6.02
CA GLY A 254 -14.30 -0.01 6.52
C GLY A 254 -13.72 -1.02 5.53
N GLU A 255 -14.42 -1.35 4.45
CA GLU A 255 -13.93 -2.30 3.46
C GLU A 255 -12.88 -1.66 2.54
N VAL A 256 -11.88 -2.46 2.18
CA VAL A 256 -10.85 -2.14 1.19
C VAL A 256 -11.18 -2.85 -0.10
N GLY A 257 -11.11 -2.15 -1.22
CA GLY A 257 -11.46 -2.70 -2.50
C GLY A 257 -10.87 -1.96 -3.69
N TYR A 258 -11.35 -2.33 -4.86
CA TYR A 258 -10.96 -1.68 -6.11
C TYR A 258 -12.19 -1.21 -6.89
N ILE A 259 -11.96 -0.22 -7.77
CA ILE A 259 -12.94 0.27 -8.74
C ILE A 259 -12.32 0.30 -10.14
N ILE A 260 -13.10 -0.12 -11.13
CA ILE A 260 -12.81 0.00 -12.55
C ILE A 260 -13.91 0.85 -13.18
N SER A 261 -13.51 1.91 -13.87
CA SER A 261 -14.41 2.90 -14.47
C SER A 261 -14.00 3.26 -15.90
N GLY A 262 -13.22 2.39 -16.56
CA GLY A 262 -12.79 2.60 -17.93
C GLY A 262 -11.88 3.83 -18.17
N ILE A 263 -11.29 4.38 -17.12
CA ILE A 263 -10.42 5.56 -17.16
C ILE A 263 -9.12 5.20 -17.88
N LYS A 264 -8.75 5.99 -18.88
CA LYS A 264 -7.55 5.74 -19.69
C LYS A 264 -6.41 6.73 -19.45
N ASN A 265 -6.69 7.81 -18.75
CA ASN A 265 -5.72 8.89 -18.50
C ASN A 265 -5.38 8.94 -17.00
N ALA A 266 -4.09 8.74 -16.65
CA ALA A 266 -3.62 8.73 -15.26
C ALA A 266 -3.85 10.07 -14.53
N THR A 267 -3.87 11.18 -15.26
CA THR A 267 -4.10 12.50 -14.66
C THR A 267 -5.49 12.69 -14.07
N GLU A 268 -6.43 11.81 -14.46
CA GLU A 268 -7.83 11.84 -14.02
C GLU A 268 -8.03 11.11 -12.68
N VAL A 269 -7.10 10.22 -12.29
CA VAL A 269 -7.10 9.51 -11.02
C VAL A 269 -5.87 9.90 -10.23
N LYS A 270 -6.06 10.59 -9.14
CA LYS A 270 -4.94 10.97 -8.25
C LYS A 270 -5.01 10.15 -6.97
N VAL A 271 -3.90 9.54 -6.61
CA VAL A 271 -3.75 8.88 -5.31
C VAL A 271 -3.91 9.92 -4.20
N GLY A 272 -4.69 9.57 -3.16
CA GLY A 272 -5.10 10.50 -2.11
C GLY A 272 -6.41 11.24 -2.40
N ASP A 273 -7.02 11.08 -3.59
CA ASP A 273 -8.34 11.65 -3.88
C ASP A 273 -9.46 10.88 -3.17
N THR A 274 -10.61 11.51 -3.08
CA THR A 274 -11.81 10.96 -2.44
C THR A 274 -12.86 10.62 -3.48
N ILE A 275 -13.36 9.39 -3.46
CA ILE A 275 -14.52 8.98 -4.25
C ILE A 275 -15.79 9.29 -3.49
N THR A 276 -16.75 9.94 -4.15
CA THR A 276 -18.08 10.21 -3.61
C THR A 276 -19.16 10.00 -4.67
N HIS A 277 -20.44 9.93 -4.27
CA HIS A 277 -21.55 9.84 -5.22
C HIS A 277 -21.87 11.20 -5.86
N ILE A 278 -22.24 11.21 -7.12
CA ILE A 278 -22.70 12.43 -7.82
C ILE A 278 -24.04 12.91 -7.22
N ALA A 279 -24.97 11.98 -6.97
CA ALA A 279 -26.32 12.31 -6.49
C ALA A 279 -26.34 12.76 -5.02
N ARG A 280 -25.39 12.31 -4.22
CA ARG A 280 -25.25 12.64 -2.80
C ARG A 280 -23.79 12.79 -2.42
N PRO A 281 -23.14 13.87 -2.85
CA PRO A 281 -21.72 14.08 -2.59
C PRO A 281 -21.46 14.31 -1.10
N CYS A 282 -20.25 13.94 -0.65
CA CYS A 282 -19.76 14.32 0.66
C CYS A 282 -19.42 15.82 0.69
N ASP A 283 -19.48 16.41 1.87
CA ASP A 283 -19.23 17.85 2.07
C ASP A 283 -17.71 18.18 1.99
N LYS A 284 -16.86 17.23 2.34
CA LYS A 284 -15.40 17.39 2.40
C LYS A 284 -14.70 16.16 1.84
N ALA A 285 -13.56 16.37 1.19
CA ALA A 285 -12.63 15.29 0.89
C ALA A 285 -12.02 14.73 2.18
N ILE A 286 -11.59 13.47 2.12
CA ILE A 286 -10.75 12.87 3.17
C ILE A 286 -9.44 13.67 3.23
N ALA A 287 -8.99 13.99 4.44
CA ALA A 287 -7.78 14.78 4.63
C ALA A 287 -6.53 14.01 4.16
N GLY A 288 -5.50 14.74 3.74
CA GLY A 288 -4.20 14.16 3.41
C GLY A 288 -3.88 14.11 1.92
N PHE A 289 -4.74 14.59 1.01
CA PHE A 289 -4.35 14.78 -0.38
C PHE A 289 -3.21 15.82 -0.44
N GLN A 290 -2.05 15.40 -0.95
CA GLN A 290 -0.92 16.27 -1.21
C GLN A 290 -0.39 16.00 -2.61
N GLU A 291 -0.03 17.05 -3.32
CA GLU A 291 0.62 16.93 -4.62
C GLU A 291 2.11 16.63 -4.39
N VAL A 292 2.56 15.51 -4.92
CA VAL A 292 3.96 15.07 -4.77
C VAL A 292 4.86 15.98 -5.60
N LYS A 293 5.96 16.45 -4.98
CA LYS A 293 6.96 17.26 -5.68
C LYS A 293 8.22 16.41 -5.91
N PRO A 294 8.70 16.33 -7.16
CA PRO A 294 9.94 15.63 -7.43
C PRO A 294 11.14 16.31 -6.73
N MET A 295 12.04 15.47 -6.22
CA MET A 295 13.26 15.89 -5.52
C MET A 295 14.52 15.72 -6.37
N VAL A 296 14.49 14.79 -7.33
CA VAL A 296 15.62 14.50 -8.24
C VAL A 296 15.15 14.72 -9.67
N PHE A 297 16.01 15.32 -10.48
CA PHE A 297 15.72 15.58 -11.89
C PHE A 297 16.81 14.98 -12.77
N ALA A 298 16.40 14.33 -13.88
CA ALA A 298 17.31 13.84 -14.90
C ALA A 298 16.78 14.17 -16.30
N GLY A 299 17.69 14.47 -17.21
CA GLY A 299 17.38 14.58 -18.63
C GLY A 299 17.45 13.20 -19.30
N VAL A 300 16.39 12.79 -19.97
CA VAL A 300 16.31 11.55 -20.72
C VAL A 300 16.22 11.87 -22.21
N TYR A 301 17.19 11.37 -22.99
CA TYR A 301 17.30 11.66 -24.40
C TYR A 301 17.37 10.36 -25.21
N PRO A 302 16.68 10.29 -26.36
CA PRO A 302 16.79 9.13 -27.24
C PRO A 302 18.20 9.08 -27.86
N ILE A 303 18.73 7.88 -28.07
CA ILE A 303 20.02 7.69 -28.77
C ILE A 303 19.89 8.11 -30.24
N ASP A 304 18.80 7.70 -30.88
CA ASP A 304 18.43 8.16 -32.23
C ASP A 304 17.36 9.25 -32.13
N PRO A 305 17.58 10.45 -32.68
CA PRO A 305 16.61 11.52 -32.66
C PRO A 305 15.24 11.18 -33.27
N SER A 306 15.18 10.18 -34.16
CA SER A 306 13.91 9.69 -34.73
C SER A 306 13.02 8.97 -33.71
N ASP A 307 13.57 8.53 -32.59
CA ASP A 307 12.84 7.84 -31.50
C ASP A 307 12.22 8.78 -30.46
N TYR A 308 12.27 10.10 -30.67
CA TYR A 308 11.70 11.08 -29.73
C TYR A 308 10.22 10.83 -29.41
N GLU A 309 9.38 10.56 -30.42
CA GLU A 309 7.95 10.29 -30.22
C GLU A 309 7.73 8.92 -29.52
N ASN A 310 8.59 7.93 -29.78
CA ASN A 310 8.55 6.63 -29.11
C ASN A 310 8.91 6.78 -27.61
N LEU A 311 9.92 7.59 -27.30
CA LEU A 311 10.31 7.92 -25.93
C LEU A 311 9.18 8.65 -25.19
N ARG A 312 8.54 9.63 -25.84
CA ARG A 312 7.38 10.33 -25.30
C ARG A 312 6.25 9.38 -24.94
N ALA A 313 5.86 8.53 -25.89
CA ALA A 313 4.80 7.55 -25.68
C ALA A 313 5.13 6.55 -24.57
N SER A 314 6.41 6.21 -24.39
CA SER A 314 6.88 5.33 -23.33
C SER A 314 6.82 6.02 -21.96
N LEU A 315 7.22 7.28 -21.85
CA LEU A 315 7.10 8.09 -20.62
C LEU A 315 5.64 8.31 -20.23
N GLU A 316 4.75 8.59 -21.19
CA GLU A 316 3.30 8.68 -20.97
C GLU A 316 2.72 7.36 -20.41
N LYS A 317 3.15 6.21 -20.96
CA LYS A 317 2.76 4.88 -20.43
C LYS A 317 3.32 4.61 -19.04
N LEU A 318 4.57 4.99 -18.79
CA LEU A 318 5.20 4.82 -17.47
C LEU A 318 4.46 5.65 -16.42
N GLN A 319 4.10 6.89 -16.74
CA GLN A 319 3.34 7.77 -15.86
C GLN A 319 1.94 7.23 -15.52
N LEU A 320 1.34 6.35 -16.36
CA LEU A 320 0.09 5.67 -16.03
C LEU A 320 0.23 4.72 -14.82
N ASN A 321 1.42 4.16 -14.64
CA ASN A 321 1.73 3.24 -13.53
C ASN A 321 2.46 3.92 -12.37
N ASP A 322 2.98 5.11 -12.59
CA ASP A 322 3.76 5.88 -11.63
C ASP A 322 3.30 7.34 -11.64
N ALA A 323 2.31 7.64 -10.82
CA ALA A 323 1.72 8.97 -10.72
C ALA A 323 2.68 10.02 -10.14
N SER A 324 3.80 9.61 -9.56
CA SER A 324 4.83 10.48 -8.99
C SER A 324 5.84 10.96 -10.04
N LEU A 325 5.97 10.22 -11.16
CA LEU A 325 6.82 10.61 -12.28
C LEU A 325 6.26 11.87 -12.96
N THR A 326 7.09 12.89 -13.06
CA THR A 326 6.77 14.08 -13.86
C THR A 326 7.75 14.20 -15.01
N PHE A 327 7.30 14.64 -16.19
CA PHE A 327 8.19 14.92 -17.28
C PHE A 327 7.73 16.13 -18.12
N SER A 328 8.66 16.84 -18.69
CA SER A 328 8.42 17.96 -19.59
C SER A 328 9.44 17.95 -20.73
N PRO A 329 9.05 18.41 -21.94
CA PRO A 329 9.99 18.53 -23.05
C PRO A 329 11.20 19.38 -22.67
N GLU A 330 12.39 18.93 -23.04
CA GLU A 330 13.66 19.64 -22.86
C GLU A 330 14.52 19.51 -24.12
N SER A 331 15.39 20.47 -24.35
CA SER A 331 16.34 20.43 -25.45
C SER A 331 17.76 20.68 -24.96
N SER A 332 18.70 19.90 -25.46
CA SER A 332 20.13 20.05 -25.21
C SER A 332 20.85 20.37 -26.52
N VAL A 333 21.78 21.30 -26.51
CA VAL A 333 22.61 21.60 -27.67
C VAL A 333 23.44 20.40 -28.12
N ALA A 334 23.84 19.55 -27.17
CA ALA A 334 24.68 18.38 -27.44
C ALA A 334 23.88 17.10 -27.75
N LEU A 335 22.70 16.93 -27.12
CA LEU A 335 21.93 15.67 -27.14
C LEU A 335 20.61 15.79 -27.95
N GLY A 336 20.25 17.00 -28.40
CA GLY A 336 19.01 17.22 -29.14
C GLY A 336 17.78 17.34 -28.25
N PHE A 337 16.64 16.86 -28.75
CA PHE A 337 15.37 16.90 -28.03
C PHE A 337 15.21 15.68 -27.10
N GLY A 338 14.72 15.93 -25.91
CA GLY A 338 14.48 14.93 -24.88
C GLY A 338 13.45 15.40 -23.87
N PHE A 339 13.48 14.83 -22.67
CA PHE A 339 12.57 15.16 -21.59
C PHE A 339 13.33 15.35 -20.28
N ARG A 340 12.97 16.39 -19.55
CA ARG A 340 13.36 16.57 -18.16
C ARG A 340 12.36 15.79 -17.30
N CYS A 341 12.82 14.72 -16.69
CA CYS A 341 12.06 13.86 -15.81
C CYS A 341 12.33 14.21 -14.35
N GLY A 342 11.27 14.21 -13.53
CA GLY A 342 11.36 14.44 -12.10
C GLY A 342 10.94 13.20 -11.32
N PHE A 343 11.74 12.83 -10.32
CA PHE A 343 11.65 11.62 -9.51
C PHE A 343 11.63 11.95 -8.02
N LEU A 344 11.07 11.07 -7.19
CA LEU A 344 11.02 11.24 -5.73
C LEU A 344 12.41 11.15 -5.08
N GLY A 345 13.27 10.28 -5.62
CA GLY A 345 14.62 10.04 -5.12
C GLY A 345 15.50 9.36 -6.15
N LEU A 346 16.71 9.00 -5.75
CA LEU A 346 17.69 8.36 -6.63
C LEU A 346 17.27 6.93 -7.00
N LEU A 347 16.78 6.15 -6.04
CA LEU A 347 16.31 4.79 -6.32
C LEU A 347 15.11 4.80 -7.25
N HIS A 348 14.16 5.73 -7.04
CA HIS A 348 13.02 5.91 -7.94
C HIS A 348 13.47 6.23 -9.38
N MET A 349 14.54 6.99 -9.54
CA MET A 349 15.12 7.29 -10.85
C MET A 349 15.82 6.07 -11.49
N GLU A 350 16.42 5.18 -10.69
CA GLU A 350 17.11 3.99 -11.17
C GLU A 350 16.14 2.87 -11.60
N ILE A 351 14.96 2.80 -10.96
CA ILE A 351 13.87 1.88 -11.31
C ILE A 351 13.18 2.31 -12.59
#